data_1075436a98634fab5c9f29bd6075b317
#
_entry.id   1075436a98634fab5c9f29bd6075b317
#
_cell.length_a   1.000
_cell.length_b   1.000
_cell.length_c   1.000
_cell.angle_alpha   90.00
_cell.angle_beta   90.00
_cell.angle_gamma   90.00
#
_symmetry.space_group_name_H-M   'P 1'
#
loop_
_entity.id
_entity.type
_entity.pdbx_description
1 polymer ?
#
loop_
_entity_poly.entity_id
_entity_poly.type
_entity_poly.pdbx_seq_one_letter_code
_entity_poly.pdbx_strand_id
1 'polypeptide(L)'
;MLYFVVQTWREIVKIIGKLRATSAGGPDGLDPLVLKIAVDVLADPLTSIINRSLLCGVFPEKWKCARITPIYKNKGGKKDPNSYRPISCLSIPAKVLETCAKIQIVQFFEAHSLFSLSQHGFRNRRSTTSALIQMSSLWQEAINEKKISGVLSFDLSSAFDAIDSTILCKKLRLYGFDTTSIKWVKDYLTNRTQFVRIGSNDSDMMFLVTGSPQGSVISPIFFIILLADIDEWTQYAIIAGFADDNCATVTGDSTSEISNKLESDAHGILKFMASNKLLANDSKTTLMIFGKRRNLEPVKIRVGHAEIMEQETQKILGITISNDLKWNTHVQILKSKLLQRLYLIRHLRSLLPQHSLKLISDGLFNSQIRYGIPLFLRPRLNASDPTNSHLHELQVIHNEMVRSVAGVNRRDKVNMGKLRKTHKIMSINQMICQATAIETHKIIHHDSVPSLKSIFTERGSSSITTRARTMSLLKTPLRRTRVAEGFATHASKLFNLLPTDLRQCQETSTFKHKLRTWIFENIQ
;
A
#
# COMPACT_ATOMS: atom_id res chain seq x y z
N MET A 1 17.79 13.86 18.34
CA MET A 1 16.67 13.97 19.31
C MET A 1 15.50 14.66 18.61
N LEU A 2 14.28 14.13 18.73
CA LEU A 2 13.07 14.79 18.21
C LEU A 2 12.45 15.62 19.32
N TYR A 3 12.23 16.90 19.03
CA TYR A 3 11.33 17.81 19.76
C TYR A 3 10.38 18.44 18.75
N PHE A 4 9.14 18.67 19.16
CA PHE A 4 8.17 19.32 18.27
C PHE A 4 8.53 20.80 18.06
N VAL A 5 8.58 21.20 16.79
CA VAL A 5 8.84 22.57 16.36
C VAL A 5 7.51 23.29 16.12
N VAL A 6 7.47 24.59 16.43
CA VAL A 6 6.33 25.45 16.14
C VAL A 6 6.01 25.49 14.65
N GLN A 7 4.72 25.55 14.36
CA GLN A 7 4.22 25.69 13.00
C GLN A 7 4.01 27.16 12.66
N THR A 8 4.28 27.51 11.44
CA THR A 8 3.94 28.83 10.91
C THR A 8 2.47 28.86 10.47
N TRP A 9 1.88 30.06 10.44
CA TRP A 9 0.56 30.29 9.86
C TRP A 9 0.43 29.70 8.43
N ARG A 10 1.46 29.90 7.60
CA ARG A 10 1.48 29.38 6.21
C ARG A 10 1.39 27.86 6.13
N GLU A 11 2.02 27.14 7.04
CA GLU A 11 1.95 25.69 7.12
C GLU A 11 0.55 25.20 7.52
N ILE A 12 -0.08 25.88 8.48
CA ILE A 12 -1.46 25.58 8.90
C ILE A 12 -2.43 25.82 7.75
N VAL A 13 -2.35 26.95 7.06
CA VAL A 13 -3.16 27.25 5.85
C VAL A 13 -2.97 26.15 4.77
N LYS A 14 -1.73 25.72 4.53
CA LYS A 14 -1.44 24.66 3.56
C LYS A 14 -2.04 23.30 3.98
N ILE A 15 -2.07 22.98 5.27
CA ILE A 15 -2.70 21.76 5.79
C ILE A 15 -4.21 21.84 5.64
N ILE A 16 -4.84 22.97 6.05
CA ILE A 16 -6.28 23.20 5.88
C ILE A 16 -6.69 23.09 4.41
N GLY A 17 -5.92 23.69 3.50
CA GLY A 17 -6.16 23.62 2.05
C GLY A 17 -6.24 22.19 1.50
N LYS A 18 -5.49 21.25 2.09
CA LYS A 18 -5.46 19.83 1.70
C LYS A 18 -6.59 18.98 2.31
N LEU A 19 -7.34 19.48 3.27
CA LEU A 19 -8.48 18.76 3.82
C LEU A 19 -9.51 18.45 2.72
N ARG A 20 -10.10 17.28 2.75
CA ARG A 20 -11.21 16.94 1.85
C ARG A 20 -12.48 17.61 2.35
N ALA A 21 -13.11 18.44 1.53
CA ALA A 21 -14.35 19.14 1.88
C ALA A 21 -15.49 18.19 2.30
N THR A 22 -15.50 16.97 1.77
CA THR A 22 -16.51 15.93 2.06
C THR A 22 -16.16 15.02 3.24
N SER A 23 -15.10 15.31 4.01
CA SER A 23 -14.76 14.52 5.18
C SER A 23 -15.77 14.76 6.30
N ALA A 24 -16.20 13.69 6.97
CA ALA A 24 -17.10 13.81 8.11
C ALA A 24 -16.47 14.63 9.24
N GLY A 25 -17.21 15.60 9.76
CA GLY A 25 -16.87 16.38 10.95
C GLY A 25 -16.95 15.55 12.23
N GLY A 26 -16.32 16.05 13.28
CA GLY A 26 -16.33 15.45 14.62
C GLY A 26 -17.61 15.72 15.41
N PRO A 27 -17.58 15.45 16.74
CA PRO A 27 -18.69 15.76 17.64
C PRO A 27 -18.99 17.26 17.75
N ASP A 28 -18.00 18.11 17.48
CA ASP A 28 -18.09 19.58 17.49
C ASP A 28 -18.91 20.16 16.33
N GLY A 29 -19.32 19.34 15.36
CA GLY A 29 -20.10 19.76 14.19
C GLY A 29 -19.32 20.63 13.20
N LEU A 30 -18.02 20.85 13.38
CA LEU A 30 -17.21 21.63 12.46
C LEU A 30 -16.98 20.87 11.15
N ASP A 31 -17.39 21.48 10.05
CA ASP A 31 -17.16 20.96 8.70
C ASP A 31 -15.80 21.43 8.16
N PRO A 32 -15.03 20.59 7.46
CA PRO A 32 -13.81 21.01 6.79
C PRO A 32 -13.99 22.21 5.86
N LEU A 33 -15.16 22.35 5.25
CA LEU A 33 -15.49 23.47 4.35
C LEU A 33 -15.51 24.79 5.11
N VAL A 34 -16.03 24.81 6.34
CA VAL A 34 -16.05 26.01 7.22
C VAL A 34 -14.63 26.48 7.48
N LEU A 35 -13.71 25.57 7.86
CA LEU A 35 -12.31 25.93 8.08
C LEU A 35 -11.64 26.46 6.80
N LYS A 36 -12.00 25.92 5.64
CA LYS A 36 -11.43 26.39 4.37
C LYS A 36 -11.91 27.77 3.97
N ILE A 37 -13.20 28.06 4.17
CA ILE A 37 -13.78 29.35 3.82
C ILE A 37 -13.28 30.44 4.78
N ALA A 38 -13.21 30.12 6.06
CA ALA A 38 -12.81 31.06 7.10
C ALA A 38 -11.31 30.99 7.45
N VAL A 39 -10.47 30.45 6.55
CA VAL A 39 -9.05 30.20 6.82
C VAL A 39 -8.29 31.46 7.20
N ASP A 40 -8.59 32.61 6.60
CA ASP A 40 -7.90 33.88 6.84
C ASP A 40 -8.14 34.39 8.29
N VAL A 41 -9.28 34.04 8.89
CA VAL A 41 -9.62 34.44 10.26
C VAL A 41 -9.22 33.36 11.28
N LEU A 42 -9.39 32.09 10.94
CA LEU A 42 -9.22 30.99 11.88
C LEU A 42 -7.79 30.44 11.94
N ALA A 43 -6.95 30.69 10.95
CA ALA A 43 -5.60 30.11 10.91
C ALA A 43 -4.70 30.64 12.04
N ASP A 44 -4.74 31.92 12.40
CA ASP A 44 -3.94 32.49 13.49
C ASP A 44 -4.28 31.92 14.87
N PRO A 45 -5.54 31.96 15.35
CA PRO A 45 -5.88 31.36 16.62
C PRO A 45 -5.63 29.84 16.63
N LEU A 46 -5.88 29.16 15.52
CA LEU A 46 -5.60 27.73 15.41
C LEU A 46 -4.09 27.43 15.48
N THR A 47 -3.26 28.25 14.83
CA THR A 47 -1.79 28.15 14.90
C THR A 47 -1.32 28.31 16.35
N SER A 48 -1.86 29.29 17.09
CA SER A 48 -1.52 29.53 18.49
C SER A 48 -1.88 28.34 19.38
N ILE A 49 -3.07 27.76 19.22
CA ILE A 49 -3.52 26.58 19.97
C ILE A 49 -2.62 25.36 19.64
N ILE A 50 -2.34 25.12 18.37
CA ILE A 50 -1.50 24.01 17.90
C ILE A 50 -0.09 24.14 18.50
N ASN A 51 0.53 25.31 18.38
CA ASN A 51 1.88 25.53 18.89
C ASN A 51 1.94 25.39 20.41
N ARG A 52 0.98 25.93 21.13
CA ARG A 52 0.88 25.75 22.58
C ARG A 52 0.74 24.28 22.95
N SER A 53 -0.10 23.52 22.22
CA SER A 53 -0.26 22.07 22.43
C SER A 53 1.07 21.33 22.27
N LEU A 54 1.79 21.55 21.18
CA LEU A 54 3.07 20.88 20.88
C LEU A 54 4.17 21.26 21.89
N LEU A 55 4.27 22.55 22.26
CA LEU A 55 5.28 23.04 23.19
C LEU A 55 5.04 22.64 24.66
N CYS A 56 3.78 22.54 25.09
CA CYS A 56 3.43 22.14 26.45
C CYS A 56 3.30 20.62 26.63
N GLY A 57 3.30 19.86 25.54
CA GLY A 57 3.10 18.40 25.56
C GLY A 57 1.69 18.01 26.01
N VAL A 58 0.65 18.79 25.61
CA VAL A 58 -0.75 18.58 26.03
C VAL A 58 -1.67 18.64 24.81
N PHE A 59 -2.46 17.61 24.61
CA PHE A 59 -3.48 17.58 23.54
C PHE A 59 -4.78 18.23 24.04
N PRO A 60 -5.44 19.12 23.26
CA PRO A 60 -6.65 19.81 23.72
C PRO A 60 -7.76 18.84 24.13
N GLU A 61 -8.25 18.94 25.36
CA GLU A 61 -9.25 18.04 25.96
C GLU A 61 -10.52 17.91 25.10
N LYS A 62 -11.05 19.04 24.63
CA LYS A 62 -12.25 19.08 23.78
C LYS A 62 -12.09 18.34 22.45
N TRP A 63 -10.86 18.06 22.02
CA TRP A 63 -10.58 17.35 20.77
C TRP A 63 -10.34 15.84 20.99
N LYS A 64 -10.40 15.36 22.24
CA LYS A 64 -10.24 13.93 22.58
C LYS A 64 -11.51 13.11 22.37
N CYS A 65 -12.67 13.74 22.19
CA CYS A 65 -13.93 13.05 21.94
C CYS A 65 -14.04 12.59 20.48
N ALA A 66 -14.51 11.37 20.26
CA ALA A 66 -14.76 10.80 18.95
C ALA A 66 -16.23 10.38 18.78
N ARG A 67 -16.82 10.68 17.62
CA ARG A 67 -18.09 10.09 17.20
C ARG A 67 -17.80 8.86 16.35
N ILE A 68 -18.28 7.69 16.77
CA ILE A 68 -18.10 6.42 16.05
C ILE A 68 -19.23 6.25 15.04
N THR A 69 -18.85 6.00 13.78
CA THR A 69 -19.76 5.57 12.72
C THR A 69 -19.47 4.12 12.38
N PRO A 70 -20.39 3.16 12.64
CA PRO A 70 -20.18 1.76 12.31
C PRO A 70 -20.34 1.54 10.81
N ILE A 71 -19.28 1.03 10.15
CA ILE A 71 -19.30 0.69 8.73
C ILE A 71 -19.33 -0.80 8.53
N TYR A 72 -20.39 -1.33 7.90
CA TYR A 72 -20.53 -2.76 7.64
C TYR A 72 -19.40 -3.33 6.77
N LYS A 73 -18.79 -4.43 7.22
CA LYS A 73 -17.67 -5.12 6.54
C LYS A 73 -18.11 -5.89 5.29
N ASN A 74 -19.41 -5.89 4.95
CA ASN A 74 -20.01 -6.75 3.92
C ASN A 74 -19.78 -8.27 4.16
N LYS A 75 -19.61 -8.67 5.43
CA LYS A 75 -19.38 -10.04 5.86
C LYS A 75 -19.98 -10.23 7.25
N GLY A 76 -20.61 -11.37 7.50
CA GLY A 76 -21.27 -11.68 8.77
C GLY A 76 -22.70 -11.13 8.86
N GLY A 77 -23.34 -11.35 10.01
CA GLY A 77 -24.71 -10.89 10.27
C GLY A 77 -24.79 -9.38 10.50
N LYS A 78 -25.78 -8.70 9.93
CA LYS A 78 -25.98 -7.26 10.14
C LYS A 78 -26.35 -6.88 11.59
N LYS A 79 -26.79 -7.85 12.39
CA LYS A 79 -27.11 -7.64 13.82
C LYS A 79 -25.89 -7.83 14.73
N ASP A 80 -24.80 -8.41 14.22
CA ASP A 80 -23.56 -8.63 14.97
C ASP A 80 -22.66 -7.40 14.89
N PRO A 81 -22.32 -6.73 16.03
CA PRO A 81 -21.40 -5.60 16.08
C PRO A 81 -20.03 -5.90 15.48
N ASN A 82 -19.54 -7.14 15.59
CA ASN A 82 -18.26 -7.56 15.01
C ASN A 82 -18.24 -7.52 13.48
N SER A 83 -19.42 -7.46 12.84
CA SER A 83 -19.55 -7.28 11.39
C SER A 83 -19.31 -5.85 10.92
N TYR A 84 -19.02 -4.92 11.82
CA TYR A 84 -18.78 -3.50 11.54
C TYR A 84 -17.37 -3.06 11.88
N ARG A 85 -16.89 -2.01 11.16
CA ARG A 85 -15.68 -1.27 11.51
C ARG A 85 -16.08 0.00 12.26
N PRO A 86 -15.59 0.26 13.48
CA PRO A 86 -15.89 1.48 14.24
C PRO A 86 -15.03 2.64 13.75
N ILE A 87 -15.51 3.41 12.77
CA ILE A 87 -14.76 4.54 12.24
C ILE A 87 -14.98 5.78 13.11
N SER A 88 -13.89 6.29 13.68
CA SER A 88 -13.88 7.49 14.53
C SER A 88 -13.90 8.76 13.67
N CYS A 89 -14.97 9.55 13.79
CA CYS A 89 -15.06 10.89 13.27
C CYS A 89 -14.54 11.86 14.34
N LEU A 90 -13.34 12.41 14.09
CA LEU A 90 -12.64 13.33 15.00
C LEU A 90 -12.89 14.78 14.58
N SER A 91 -12.75 15.71 15.54
CA SER A 91 -12.73 17.15 15.31
C SER A 91 -11.76 17.53 14.19
N ILE A 92 -12.17 18.43 13.30
CA ILE A 92 -11.32 18.83 12.17
C ILE A 92 -10.07 19.60 12.63
N PRO A 93 -10.13 20.53 13.61
CA PRO A 93 -8.93 21.10 14.22
C PRO A 93 -7.98 20.06 14.83
N ALA A 94 -8.50 19.00 15.45
CA ALA A 94 -7.67 17.88 15.91
C ALA A 94 -6.89 17.22 14.78
N LYS A 95 -7.53 16.98 13.63
CA LYS A 95 -6.86 16.41 12.45
C LYS A 95 -5.75 17.33 11.90
N VAL A 96 -5.91 18.65 12.02
CA VAL A 96 -4.85 19.60 11.65
C VAL A 96 -3.65 19.47 12.60
N LEU A 97 -3.87 19.46 13.92
CA LEU A 97 -2.83 19.25 14.94
C LEU A 97 -2.13 17.87 14.75
N GLU A 98 -2.90 16.80 14.58
CA GLU A 98 -2.37 15.47 14.29
C GLU A 98 -1.49 15.47 13.03
N THR A 99 -1.88 16.24 12.00
CA THR A 99 -1.10 16.35 10.75
C THR A 99 0.22 17.05 10.98
N CYS A 100 0.25 18.11 11.81
CA CYS A 100 1.48 18.81 12.18
C CYS A 100 2.46 17.89 12.91
N ALA A 101 1.98 17.17 13.92
CA ALA A 101 2.79 16.21 14.66
C ALA A 101 3.27 15.05 13.77
N LYS A 102 2.37 14.48 12.96
CA LYS A 102 2.67 13.42 12.01
C LYS A 102 3.80 13.79 11.05
N ILE A 103 3.76 14.99 10.47
CA ILE A 103 4.79 15.43 9.51
C ILE A 103 6.15 15.40 10.17
N GLN A 104 6.29 15.95 11.37
CA GLN A 104 7.55 16.02 12.11
C GLN A 104 8.05 14.62 12.52
N ILE A 105 7.17 13.76 13.03
CA ILE A 105 7.51 12.39 13.40
C ILE A 105 7.98 11.59 12.18
N VAL A 106 7.23 11.64 11.08
CA VAL A 106 7.59 10.90 9.86
C VAL A 106 8.91 11.39 9.28
N GLN A 107 9.14 12.71 9.24
CA GLN A 107 10.41 13.28 8.79
C GLN A 107 11.58 12.79 9.63
N PHE A 108 11.42 12.76 10.95
CA PHE A 108 12.46 12.27 11.86
C PHE A 108 12.77 10.78 11.64
N PHE A 109 11.73 9.93 11.57
CA PHE A 109 11.92 8.49 11.36
C PHE A 109 12.53 8.16 10.00
N GLU A 110 12.13 8.85 8.92
CA GLU A 110 12.71 8.67 7.58
C GLU A 110 14.16 9.19 7.51
N ALA A 111 14.46 10.36 8.12
CA ALA A 111 15.79 10.93 8.11
C ALA A 111 16.83 10.08 8.86
N HIS A 112 16.39 9.34 9.88
CA HIS A 112 17.27 8.47 10.69
C HIS A 112 17.12 6.99 10.36
N SER A 113 16.35 6.64 9.29
CA SER A 113 16.09 5.25 8.87
C SER A 113 15.57 4.35 10.00
N LEU A 114 14.69 4.88 10.86
CA LEU A 114 14.17 4.18 12.04
C LEU A 114 12.97 3.27 11.74
N PHE A 115 12.29 3.46 10.61
CA PHE A 115 11.25 2.50 10.19
C PHE A 115 11.88 1.24 9.61
N SER A 116 11.27 0.08 9.86
CA SER A 116 11.66 -1.16 9.16
C SER A 116 11.77 -0.91 7.65
N LEU A 117 12.85 -1.38 7.03
CA LEU A 117 13.10 -1.21 5.59
C LEU A 117 12.00 -1.85 4.74
N SER A 118 11.38 -2.89 5.26
CA SER A 118 10.37 -3.70 4.58
C SER A 118 8.92 -3.32 4.91
N GLN A 119 8.69 -2.29 5.74
CA GLN A 119 7.35 -1.73 5.97
C GLN A 119 6.97 -0.76 4.86
N HIS A 120 5.89 -1.09 4.13
CA HIS A 120 5.37 -0.27 3.03
C HIS A 120 4.12 0.54 3.40
N GLY A 121 3.42 0.17 4.48
CA GLY A 121 2.22 0.86 4.93
C GLY A 121 2.50 2.26 5.47
N PHE A 122 1.62 3.20 5.14
CA PHE A 122 1.61 4.57 5.67
C PHE A 122 2.89 5.41 5.46
N ARG A 123 3.82 4.94 4.64
CA ARG A 123 5.06 5.63 4.27
C ARG A 123 4.95 6.29 2.91
N ASN A 124 5.61 7.44 2.75
CA ASN A 124 5.63 8.17 1.48
C ASN A 124 6.27 7.35 0.36
N ARG A 125 5.71 7.45 -0.86
CA ARG A 125 6.20 6.79 -2.07
C ARG A 125 6.18 5.27 -2.05
N ARG A 126 5.73 4.62 -0.96
CA ARG A 126 5.50 3.20 -0.84
C ARG A 126 4.03 2.86 -1.09
N SER A 127 3.73 1.62 -1.46
CA SER A 127 2.39 1.15 -1.79
C SER A 127 2.27 -0.36 -1.61
N THR A 128 1.06 -0.89 -1.66
CA THR A 128 0.83 -2.34 -1.73
C THR A 128 1.54 -2.97 -2.94
N THR A 129 1.63 -2.25 -4.07
CA THR A 129 2.38 -2.70 -5.25
C THR A 129 3.87 -2.83 -4.97
N SER A 130 4.48 -1.85 -4.28
CA SER A 130 5.91 -1.93 -3.93
C SER A 130 6.20 -3.05 -2.92
N ALA A 131 5.30 -3.30 -1.95
CA ALA A 131 5.40 -4.44 -1.04
C ALA A 131 5.37 -5.78 -1.79
N LEU A 132 4.40 -5.93 -2.69
CA LEU A 132 4.24 -7.14 -3.50
C LEU A 132 5.42 -7.34 -4.47
N ILE A 133 5.98 -6.27 -5.05
CA ILE A 133 7.20 -6.34 -5.88
C ILE A 133 8.36 -6.86 -5.04
N GLN A 134 8.56 -6.35 -3.82
CA GLN A 134 9.63 -6.80 -2.93
C GLN A 134 9.48 -8.30 -2.62
N MET A 135 8.31 -8.72 -2.14
CA MET A 135 8.04 -10.12 -1.80
C MET A 135 8.23 -11.04 -3.02
N SER A 136 7.59 -10.72 -4.15
CA SER A 136 7.70 -11.56 -5.35
C SER A 136 9.12 -11.60 -5.93
N SER A 137 9.91 -10.54 -5.79
CA SER A 137 11.30 -10.52 -6.22
C SER A 137 12.17 -11.50 -5.41
N LEU A 138 11.95 -11.59 -4.09
CA LEU A 138 12.62 -12.57 -3.22
C LEU A 138 12.29 -14.01 -3.66
N TRP A 139 11.02 -14.32 -3.90
CA TRP A 139 10.60 -15.66 -4.31
C TRP A 139 11.13 -16.04 -5.69
N GLN A 140 11.12 -15.10 -6.62
CA GLN A 140 11.64 -15.30 -7.98
C GLN A 140 13.16 -15.45 -8.01
N GLU A 141 13.89 -14.75 -7.13
CA GLU A 141 15.32 -14.90 -6.99
C GLU A 141 15.68 -16.28 -6.46
N ALA A 142 15.01 -16.76 -5.41
CA ALA A 142 15.19 -18.10 -4.88
C ALA A 142 14.94 -19.18 -5.97
N ILE A 143 13.86 -19.04 -6.75
CA ILE A 143 13.59 -19.95 -7.88
C ILE A 143 14.71 -19.88 -8.92
N ASN A 144 15.25 -18.71 -9.20
CA ASN A 144 16.36 -18.52 -10.13
C ASN A 144 17.64 -19.22 -9.64
N GLU A 145 17.87 -19.23 -8.33
CA GLU A 145 18.97 -19.94 -7.67
C GLU A 145 18.70 -21.44 -7.45
N LYS A 146 17.55 -21.95 -7.88
CA LYS A 146 17.06 -23.32 -7.63
C LYS A 146 16.79 -23.65 -6.16
N LYS A 147 16.59 -22.62 -5.33
CA LYS A 147 16.19 -22.73 -3.94
C LYS A 147 14.67 -22.75 -3.79
N ILE A 148 14.22 -23.08 -2.58
CA ILE A 148 12.83 -23.06 -2.14
C ILE A 148 12.64 -21.82 -1.26
N SER A 149 11.47 -21.17 -1.35
CA SER A 149 11.06 -20.12 -0.42
C SER A 149 9.84 -20.58 0.38
N GLY A 150 9.91 -20.43 1.71
CA GLY A 150 8.76 -20.56 2.59
C GLY A 150 8.27 -19.18 3.00
N VAL A 151 6.96 -18.96 2.93
CA VAL A 151 6.32 -17.69 3.25
C VAL A 151 5.24 -17.91 4.29
N LEU A 152 5.44 -17.35 5.46
CA LEU A 152 4.47 -17.31 6.54
C LEU A 152 3.81 -15.92 6.54
N SER A 153 2.52 -15.86 6.21
CA SER A 153 1.73 -14.63 6.35
C SER A 153 1.03 -14.64 7.70
N PHE A 154 1.08 -13.52 8.39
CA PHE A 154 0.43 -13.34 9.68
C PHE A 154 -0.33 -12.03 9.74
N ASP A 155 -1.51 -12.06 10.35
CA ASP A 155 -2.41 -10.92 10.50
C ASP A 155 -2.43 -10.50 11.97
N LEU A 156 -2.36 -9.20 12.21
CA LEU A 156 -2.45 -8.64 13.55
C LEU A 156 -3.90 -8.28 13.84
N SER A 157 -4.48 -8.95 14.84
CA SER A 157 -5.86 -8.66 15.25
C SER A 157 -5.95 -7.27 15.89
N SER A 158 -6.95 -6.49 15.44
CA SER A 158 -7.29 -5.19 16.05
C SER A 158 -6.10 -4.25 16.22
N ALA A 159 -5.25 -4.13 15.19
CA ALA A 159 -3.99 -3.41 15.20
C ALA A 159 -4.03 -2.01 15.85
N PHE A 160 -5.09 -1.22 15.58
CA PHE A 160 -5.26 0.12 16.16
C PHE A 160 -5.75 0.10 17.61
N ASP A 161 -6.53 -0.92 17.98
CA ASP A 161 -7.08 -1.08 19.33
C ASP A 161 -6.03 -1.61 20.32
N ALA A 162 -4.95 -2.20 19.80
CA ALA A 162 -3.86 -2.79 20.57
C ALA A 162 -2.71 -1.82 20.88
N ILE A 163 -2.77 -0.55 20.43
CA ILE A 163 -1.71 0.44 20.72
C ILE A 163 -1.69 0.77 22.21
N ASP A 164 -0.70 0.20 22.94
CA ASP A 164 -0.45 0.52 24.35
C ASP A 164 0.40 1.79 24.45
N SER A 165 -0.14 2.83 25.10
CA SER A 165 0.53 4.13 25.24
C SER A 165 1.84 4.05 26.01
N THR A 166 1.95 3.13 26.99
CA THR A 166 3.17 2.95 27.79
C THR A 166 4.29 2.32 26.98
N ILE A 167 3.97 1.28 26.18
CA ILE A 167 4.95 0.62 25.30
C ILE A 167 5.40 1.58 24.22
N LEU A 168 4.46 2.27 23.56
CA LEU A 168 4.78 3.24 22.52
C LEU A 168 5.69 4.35 23.06
N CYS A 169 5.38 4.92 24.23
CA CYS A 169 6.23 5.96 24.85
C CYS A 169 7.62 5.46 25.23
N LYS A 170 7.75 4.20 25.66
CA LYS A 170 9.07 3.59 25.90
C LYS A 170 9.88 3.49 24.60
N LYS A 171 9.29 3.00 23.51
CA LYS A 171 9.94 2.92 22.20
C LYS A 171 10.32 4.31 21.67
N LEU A 172 9.44 5.29 21.76
CA LEU A 172 9.72 6.66 21.33
C LEU A 172 10.91 7.27 22.10
N ARG A 173 11.06 6.96 23.40
CA ARG A 173 12.23 7.37 24.17
C ARG A 173 13.51 6.74 23.63
N LEU A 174 13.50 5.45 23.32
CA LEU A 174 14.63 4.74 22.72
C LEU A 174 14.97 5.29 21.33
N TYR A 175 13.98 5.71 20.55
CA TYR A 175 14.17 6.36 19.26
C TYR A 175 14.63 7.82 19.36
N GLY A 176 14.81 8.36 20.57
CA GLY A 176 15.38 9.68 20.77
C GLY A 176 14.38 10.83 20.79
N PHE A 177 13.13 10.60 21.22
CA PHE A 177 12.18 11.66 21.49
C PHE A 177 12.48 12.36 22.82
N ASP A 178 12.26 13.67 22.85
CA ASP A 178 12.34 14.45 24.10
C ASP A 178 11.13 14.19 25.01
N THR A 179 11.26 14.60 26.27
CA THR A 179 10.22 14.36 27.28
C THR A 179 8.89 15.02 26.94
N THR A 180 8.93 16.22 26.36
CA THR A 180 7.72 16.98 26.01
C THR A 180 6.96 16.34 24.86
N SER A 181 7.67 15.89 23.83
CA SER A 181 7.06 15.16 22.71
C SER A 181 6.45 13.83 23.15
N ILE A 182 7.14 13.09 24.05
CA ILE A 182 6.60 11.85 24.66
C ILE A 182 5.35 12.15 25.48
N LYS A 183 5.36 13.22 26.28
CA LYS A 183 4.21 13.68 27.07
C LYS A 183 3.02 13.96 26.16
N TRP A 184 3.24 14.65 25.03
CA TRP A 184 2.19 14.93 24.06
C TRP A 184 1.58 13.66 23.49
N VAL A 185 2.41 12.69 23.08
CA VAL A 185 1.92 11.39 22.56
C VAL A 185 1.13 10.63 23.60
N LYS A 186 1.61 10.59 24.86
CA LYS A 186 0.91 9.95 25.97
C LYS A 186 -0.44 10.63 26.22
N ASP A 187 -0.46 11.95 26.28
CA ASP A 187 -1.69 12.72 26.53
C ASP A 187 -2.69 12.59 25.37
N TYR A 188 -2.20 12.52 24.11
CA TYR A 188 -3.04 12.23 22.95
C TYR A 188 -3.75 10.88 23.05
N LEU A 189 -3.11 9.85 23.59
CA LEU A 189 -3.66 8.48 23.68
C LEU A 189 -4.50 8.22 24.92
N THR A 190 -4.42 9.09 25.95
CA THR A 190 -5.10 8.86 27.23
C THR A 190 -6.31 9.78 27.40
N ASN A 191 -7.25 9.35 28.28
CA ASN A 191 -8.46 10.09 28.63
C ASN A 191 -9.33 10.46 27.42
N ARG A 192 -9.36 9.60 26.42
CA ARG A 192 -10.21 9.77 25.24
C ARG A 192 -11.60 9.23 25.49
N THR A 193 -12.59 9.91 24.93
CA THR A 193 -13.99 9.50 25.01
C THR A 193 -14.57 9.25 23.63
N GLN A 194 -15.58 8.41 23.56
CA GLN A 194 -16.27 8.11 22.31
C GLN A 194 -17.73 7.74 22.54
N PHE A 195 -18.57 7.97 21.56
CA PHE A 195 -19.95 7.49 21.50
C PHE A 195 -20.28 7.03 20.08
N VAL A 196 -21.23 6.10 19.96
CA VAL A 196 -21.68 5.57 18.66
C VAL A 196 -22.91 6.33 18.20
N ARG A 197 -22.93 6.76 16.92
CA ARG A 197 -24.11 7.37 16.29
C ARG A 197 -24.68 6.47 15.20
N ILE A 198 -25.97 6.13 15.32
CA ILE A 198 -26.74 5.38 14.32
C ILE A 198 -28.00 6.18 13.99
N GLY A 199 -28.06 6.73 12.78
CA GLY A 199 -29.11 7.67 12.40
C GLY A 199 -29.08 8.94 13.25
N SER A 200 -30.15 9.22 13.98
CA SER A 200 -30.28 10.34 14.92
C SER A 200 -29.95 9.99 16.37
N ASN A 201 -29.69 8.71 16.68
CA ASN A 201 -29.52 8.23 18.04
C ASN A 201 -28.03 8.13 18.40
N ASP A 202 -27.68 8.64 19.58
CA ASP A 202 -26.36 8.54 20.19
C ASP A 202 -26.38 7.53 21.35
N SER A 203 -25.32 6.75 21.48
CA SER A 203 -25.08 5.96 22.68
C SER A 203 -24.56 6.82 23.82
N ASP A 204 -24.48 6.23 25.02
CA ASP A 204 -23.75 6.82 26.13
C ASP A 204 -22.27 7.03 25.78
N MET A 205 -21.66 8.03 26.44
CA MET A 205 -20.24 8.34 26.33
C MET A 205 -19.41 7.30 27.06
N MET A 206 -18.43 6.70 26.36
CA MET A 206 -17.54 5.69 26.90
C MET A 206 -16.08 6.14 26.81
N PHE A 207 -15.27 5.78 27.79
CA PHE A 207 -13.82 5.99 27.71
C PHE A 207 -13.17 4.96 26.78
N LEU A 208 -12.22 5.42 25.97
CA LEU A 208 -11.32 4.53 25.22
C LEU A 208 -10.17 4.14 26.16
N VAL A 209 -10.21 2.91 26.64
CA VAL A 209 -9.26 2.42 27.66
C VAL A 209 -7.88 2.12 27.04
N THR A 210 -7.86 1.55 25.85
CA THR A 210 -6.63 1.18 25.10
C THR A 210 -6.78 1.51 23.63
N GLY A 211 -5.67 1.58 22.93
CA GLY A 211 -5.67 1.80 21.49
C GLY A 211 -5.68 3.26 21.09
N SER A 212 -5.93 3.47 19.82
CA SER A 212 -5.94 4.78 19.17
C SER A 212 -7.15 4.88 18.23
N PRO A 213 -7.78 6.07 18.07
CA PRO A 213 -8.99 6.19 17.27
C PRO A 213 -8.80 5.70 15.83
N GLN A 214 -9.63 4.75 15.39
CA GLN A 214 -9.63 4.24 14.02
C GLN A 214 -10.22 5.29 13.06
N GLY A 215 -9.37 6.10 12.44
CA GLY A 215 -9.75 7.25 11.60
C GLY A 215 -8.95 8.50 11.92
N SER A 216 -8.06 8.43 12.91
CA SER A 216 -7.06 9.44 13.20
C SER A 216 -6.02 9.53 12.08
N VAL A 217 -5.41 10.69 11.93
CA VAL A 217 -4.34 10.95 10.96
C VAL A 217 -3.01 10.37 11.44
N ILE A 218 -2.76 10.33 12.74
CA ILE A 218 -1.46 9.95 13.33
C ILE A 218 -1.43 8.48 13.79
N SER A 219 -2.56 7.87 14.13
CA SER A 219 -2.64 6.48 14.63
C SER A 219 -1.95 5.46 13.73
N PRO A 220 -2.05 5.54 12.39
CA PRO A 220 -1.32 4.64 11.50
C PRO A 220 0.20 4.75 11.66
N ILE A 221 0.71 5.93 11.97
CA ILE A 221 2.16 6.15 12.19
C ILE A 221 2.59 5.52 13.52
N PHE A 222 1.81 5.69 14.58
CA PHE A 222 2.10 5.03 15.87
C PHE A 222 2.13 3.52 15.73
N PHE A 223 1.23 2.95 14.93
CA PHE A 223 1.22 1.52 14.68
C PHE A 223 2.49 1.04 13.97
N ILE A 224 2.93 1.70 12.88
CA ILE A 224 4.16 1.29 12.20
C ILE A 224 5.43 1.58 13.02
N ILE A 225 5.39 2.52 13.98
CA ILE A 225 6.46 2.73 14.96
C ILE A 225 6.53 1.56 15.94
N LEU A 226 5.40 1.03 16.39
CA LEU A 226 5.39 -0.18 17.22
C LEU A 226 5.99 -1.39 16.52
N LEU A 227 5.83 -1.48 15.19
CA LEU A 227 6.38 -2.57 14.38
C LEU A 227 7.81 -2.32 13.89
N ALA A 228 8.41 -1.15 14.18
CA ALA A 228 9.65 -0.74 13.53
C ALA A 228 10.86 -1.63 13.84
N ASP A 229 10.84 -2.32 14.96
CA ASP A 229 11.90 -3.23 15.44
C ASP A 229 11.56 -4.73 15.26
N ILE A 230 10.52 -5.08 14.51
CA ILE A 230 10.11 -6.47 14.30
C ILE A 230 11.21 -7.31 13.62
N ASP A 231 12.02 -6.70 12.76
CA ASP A 231 13.11 -7.35 12.04
C ASP A 231 14.20 -7.89 12.99
N GLU A 232 14.38 -7.27 14.18
CA GLU A 232 15.33 -7.70 15.20
C GLU A 232 14.93 -8.99 15.93
N TRP A 233 13.70 -9.45 15.75
CA TRP A 233 13.16 -10.64 16.39
C TRP A 233 13.16 -11.88 15.47
N THR A 234 13.69 -11.74 14.26
CA THR A 234 13.85 -12.83 13.29
C THR A 234 15.32 -13.01 12.94
N GLN A 235 15.72 -14.26 12.72
CA GLN A 235 17.10 -14.60 12.38
C GLN A 235 17.28 -14.90 10.88
N TYR A 236 16.29 -15.52 10.28
CA TYR A 236 16.35 -16.04 8.91
C TYR A 236 15.39 -15.35 7.95
N ALA A 237 14.25 -14.90 8.46
CA ALA A 237 13.21 -14.35 7.63
C ALA A 237 13.42 -12.88 7.30
N ILE A 238 13.13 -12.54 6.05
CA ILE A 238 12.90 -11.15 5.63
C ILE A 238 11.42 -10.88 5.82
N ILE A 239 11.09 -9.96 6.74
CA ILE A 239 9.72 -9.52 6.95
C ILE A 239 9.40 -8.41 5.98
N ALA A 240 8.36 -8.58 5.16
CA ALA A 240 7.83 -7.55 4.30
C ALA A 240 6.33 -7.40 4.51
N GLY A 241 5.85 -6.15 4.60
CA GLY A 241 4.45 -5.93 4.92
C GLY A 241 3.88 -4.57 4.54
N PHE A 242 2.58 -4.48 4.67
CA PHE A 242 1.82 -3.25 4.50
C PHE A 242 0.88 -3.08 5.69
N ALA A 243 1.27 -2.26 6.64
CA ALA A 243 0.57 -2.07 7.92
C ALA A 243 0.49 -3.38 8.73
N ASP A 244 -0.72 -3.87 8.95
CA ASP A 244 -1.03 -5.09 9.70
C ASP A 244 -0.84 -6.39 8.89
N ASP A 245 -0.89 -6.32 7.57
CA ASP A 245 -0.64 -7.46 6.68
C ASP A 245 0.88 -7.67 6.50
N ASN A 246 1.46 -8.68 7.14
CA ASN A 246 2.88 -8.97 7.10
C ASN A 246 3.17 -10.39 6.63
N CYS A 247 4.31 -10.56 5.95
CA CYS A 247 4.82 -11.84 5.47
C CYS A 247 6.29 -12.01 5.89
N ALA A 248 6.61 -13.13 6.52
CA ALA A 248 7.97 -13.56 6.80
C ALA A 248 8.41 -14.55 5.71
N THR A 249 9.45 -14.22 4.97
CA THR A 249 9.98 -15.05 3.87
C THR A 249 11.33 -15.61 4.25
N VAL A 250 11.50 -16.94 4.21
CA VAL A 250 12.79 -17.63 4.33
C VAL A 250 13.13 -18.34 3.04
N THR A 251 14.41 -18.58 2.80
CA THR A 251 14.91 -19.34 1.67
C THR A 251 15.84 -20.47 2.13
N GLY A 252 15.86 -21.59 1.41
CA GLY A 252 16.68 -22.75 1.72
C GLY A 252 16.71 -23.76 0.58
N ASP A 253 17.50 -24.80 0.76
CA ASP A 253 17.70 -25.86 -0.24
C ASP A 253 16.73 -27.06 -0.07
N SER A 254 16.11 -27.16 1.12
CA SER A 254 15.16 -28.23 1.43
C SER A 254 13.93 -27.72 2.20
N THR A 255 12.83 -28.49 2.13
CA THR A 255 11.60 -28.20 2.87
C THR A 255 11.81 -28.29 4.39
N SER A 256 12.64 -29.23 4.84
CA SER A 256 12.99 -29.39 6.25
C SER A 256 13.73 -28.16 6.78
N GLU A 257 14.70 -27.64 6.04
CA GLU A 257 15.40 -26.39 6.38
C GLU A 257 14.44 -25.21 6.48
N ILE A 258 13.53 -25.07 5.51
CA ILE A 258 12.51 -24.03 5.49
C ILE A 258 11.61 -24.12 6.73
N SER A 259 11.12 -25.32 7.08
CA SER A 259 10.28 -25.53 8.24
C SER A 259 10.98 -25.09 9.53
N ASN A 260 12.22 -25.56 9.75
CA ASN A 260 12.99 -25.21 10.94
C ASN A 260 13.22 -23.70 11.07
N LYS A 261 13.60 -23.04 9.97
CA LYS A 261 13.82 -21.59 9.95
C LYS A 261 12.52 -20.83 10.24
N LEU A 262 11.40 -21.22 9.61
CA LEU A 262 10.10 -20.57 9.83
C LEU A 262 9.58 -20.77 11.25
N GLU A 263 9.72 -21.97 11.83
CA GLU A 263 9.31 -22.22 13.21
C GLU A 263 10.12 -21.40 14.21
N SER A 264 11.45 -21.31 14.01
CA SER A 264 12.32 -20.46 14.81
C SER A 264 11.88 -19.00 14.78
N ASP A 265 11.70 -18.45 13.58
CA ASP A 265 11.35 -17.04 13.42
C ASP A 265 9.89 -16.75 13.80
N ALA A 266 8.96 -17.70 13.60
CA ALA A 266 7.60 -17.59 14.10
C ALA A 266 7.57 -17.46 15.62
N HIS A 267 8.44 -18.19 16.34
CA HIS A 267 8.58 -18.05 17.79
C HIS A 267 9.08 -16.65 18.19
N GLY A 268 10.06 -16.09 17.46
CA GLY A 268 10.53 -14.72 17.64
C GLY A 268 9.41 -13.69 17.40
N ILE A 269 8.67 -13.85 16.31
CA ILE A 269 7.52 -12.98 15.97
C ILE A 269 6.43 -13.04 17.07
N LEU A 270 6.10 -14.22 17.58
CA LEU A 270 5.13 -14.36 18.67
C LEU A 270 5.60 -13.70 19.96
N LYS A 271 6.89 -13.81 20.30
CA LYS A 271 7.49 -13.09 21.44
C LYS A 271 7.43 -11.57 21.25
N PHE A 272 7.77 -11.10 20.05
CA PHE A 272 7.62 -9.68 19.69
C PHE A 272 6.18 -9.20 19.90
N MET A 273 5.20 -9.96 19.39
CA MET A 273 3.79 -9.61 19.55
C MET A 273 3.39 -9.55 21.02
N ALA A 274 3.73 -10.56 21.82
CA ALA A 274 3.45 -10.59 23.25
C ALA A 274 4.07 -9.40 23.99
N SER A 275 5.34 -9.07 23.69
CA SER A 275 6.06 -7.93 24.29
C SER A 275 5.43 -6.59 23.95
N ASN A 276 4.77 -6.48 22.81
CA ASN A 276 4.06 -5.28 22.36
C ASN A 276 2.55 -5.32 22.65
N LYS A 277 2.05 -6.33 23.37
CA LYS A 277 0.62 -6.56 23.63
C LYS A 277 -0.22 -6.67 22.36
N LEU A 278 0.39 -7.12 21.26
CA LEU A 278 -0.29 -7.42 20.01
C LEU A 278 -0.79 -8.86 20.01
N LEU A 279 -1.97 -9.09 19.44
CA LEU A 279 -2.54 -10.43 19.34
C LEU A 279 -2.36 -10.98 17.93
N ALA A 280 -1.67 -12.11 17.81
CA ALA A 280 -1.64 -12.89 16.59
C ALA A 280 -3.02 -13.50 16.31
N ASN A 281 -3.41 -13.52 15.05
CA ASN A 281 -4.61 -14.22 14.63
C ASN A 281 -4.24 -15.55 13.98
N ASP A 282 -4.19 -16.61 14.78
CA ASP A 282 -3.79 -17.95 14.33
C ASP A 282 -4.66 -18.46 13.17
N SER A 283 -5.97 -18.13 13.18
CA SER A 283 -6.90 -18.57 12.12
C SER A 283 -6.65 -17.91 10.75
N LYS A 284 -5.86 -16.82 10.70
CA LYS A 284 -5.48 -16.12 9.48
C LYS A 284 -4.00 -16.31 9.14
N THR A 285 -3.25 -17.00 9.98
CA THR A 285 -1.87 -17.35 9.68
C THR A 285 -1.85 -18.44 8.61
N THR A 286 -1.07 -18.24 7.55
CA THR A 286 -1.04 -19.13 6.39
C THR A 286 0.39 -19.34 5.91
N LEU A 287 0.64 -20.56 5.39
CA LEU A 287 1.94 -20.99 4.86
C LEU A 287 1.86 -21.22 3.35
N MET A 288 2.83 -20.70 2.60
CA MET A 288 3.04 -21.05 1.19
C MET A 288 4.49 -21.43 0.95
N ILE A 289 4.68 -22.40 0.02
CA ILE A 289 6.02 -22.82 -0.41
C ILE A 289 6.16 -22.59 -1.91
N PHE A 290 7.21 -21.89 -2.31
CA PHE A 290 7.56 -21.60 -3.71
C PHE A 290 8.82 -22.35 -4.11
N GLY A 291 8.90 -22.76 -5.36
CA GLY A 291 10.06 -23.44 -5.94
C GLY A 291 9.83 -24.92 -6.20
N LYS A 292 10.76 -25.54 -6.95
CA LYS A 292 10.71 -26.97 -7.26
C LYS A 292 11.25 -27.77 -6.09
N ARG A 293 10.54 -28.77 -5.65
CA ARG A 293 10.93 -29.69 -4.57
C ARG A 293 10.81 -31.15 -5.04
N ARG A 294 11.61 -32.02 -4.44
CA ARG A 294 11.61 -33.46 -4.72
C ARG A 294 10.46 -34.17 -4.05
N ASN A 295 10.20 -33.84 -2.79
CA ASN A 295 9.05 -34.34 -2.05
C ASN A 295 7.86 -33.40 -2.24
N LEU A 296 6.71 -33.96 -2.66
CA LEU A 296 5.46 -33.24 -2.91
C LEU A 296 4.50 -33.28 -1.72
N GLU A 297 4.89 -33.92 -0.59
CA GLU A 297 4.08 -33.88 0.62
C GLU A 297 3.90 -32.45 1.11
N PRO A 298 2.68 -32.08 1.55
CA PRO A 298 2.42 -30.75 2.08
C PRO A 298 3.31 -30.46 3.30
N VAL A 299 3.94 -29.30 3.30
CA VAL A 299 4.77 -28.83 4.41
C VAL A 299 3.88 -28.38 5.55
N LYS A 300 4.25 -28.75 6.77
CA LYS A 300 3.61 -28.31 8.00
C LYS A 300 4.62 -27.63 8.89
N ILE A 301 4.20 -26.60 9.58
CA ILE A 301 5.00 -25.90 10.58
C ILE A 301 4.18 -25.64 11.85
N ARG A 302 4.85 -25.56 12.99
CA ARG A 302 4.23 -25.20 14.26
C ARG A 302 4.42 -23.71 14.54
N VAL A 303 3.33 -22.99 14.75
CA VAL A 303 3.32 -21.58 15.15
C VAL A 303 2.56 -21.46 16.47
N GLY A 304 3.29 -21.30 17.57
CA GLY A 304 2.71 -21.38 18.91
C GLY A 304 2.08 -22.75 19.19
N HIS A 305 0.76 -22.77 19.41
CA HIS A 305 0.00 -24.00 19.62
C HIS A 305 -0.68 -24.52 18.34
N ALA A 306 -0.64 -23.75 17.25
CA ALA A 306 -1.29 -24.11 16.00
C ALA A 306 -0.33 -24.85 15.05
N GLU A 307 -0.84 -25.86 14.34
CA GLU A 307 -0.19 -26.49 13.20
C GLU A 307 -0.72 -25.84 11.92
N ILE A 308 0.18 -25.21 11.17
CA ILE A 308 -0.16 -24.52 9.92
C ILE A 308 0.27 -25.36 8.74
N MET A 309 -0.71 -25.74 7.91
CA MET A 309 -0.46 -26.50 6.68
C MET A 309 -0.23 -25.58 5.49
N GLU A 310 0.62 -26.01 4.58
CA GLU A 310 0.85 -25.37 3.30
C GLU A 310 -0.43 -25.23 2.49
N GLN A 311 -0.58 -24.05 1.87
CA GLN A 311 -1.66 -23.74 0.92
C GLN A 311 -1.11 -23.54 -0.49
N GLU A 312 -1.85 -24.01 -1.50
CA GLU A 312 -1.49 -23.82 -2.91
C GLU A 312 -1.73 -22.38 -3.38
N THR A 313 -2.71 -21.71 -2.82
CA THR A 313 -3.09 -20.34 -3.19
C THR A 313 -3.39 -19.51 -1.95
N GLN A 314 -2.95 -18.26 -1.96
CA GLN A 314 -3.21 -17.32 -0.88
C GLN A 314 -3.50 -15.93 -1.44
N LYS A 315 -4.30 -15.16 -0.70
CA LYS A 315 -4.55 -13.75 -1.00
C LYS A 315 -3.66 -12.88 -0.13
N ILE A 316 -2.67 -12.21 -0.75
CA ILE A 316 -1.75 -11.27 -0.08
C ILE A 316 -2.01 -9.87 -0.64
N LEU A 317 -2.28 -8.90 0.23
CA LEU A 317 -2.55 -7.51 -0.14
C LEU A 317 -3.54 -7.38 -1.32
N GLY A 318 -4.59 -8.20 -1.33
CA GLY A 318 -5.63 -8.15 -2.35
C GLY A 318 -5.34 -8.89 -3.67
N ILE A 319 -4.12 -9.40 -3.86
CA ILE A 319 -3.70 -10.22 -5.01
C ILE A 319 -3.73 -11.70 -4.62
N THR A 320 -4.34 -12.54 -5.43
CA THR A 320 -4.30 -14.01 -5.24
C THR A 320 -3.03 -14.55 -5.89
N ILE A 321 -2.19 -15.18 -5.09
CA ILE A 321 -0.90 -15.74 -5.49
C ILE A 321 -1.01 -17.25 -5.40
N SER A 322 -0.50 -17.97 -6.42
CA SER A 322 -0.37 -19.42 -6.45
C SER A 322 1.09 -19.81 -6.24
N ASN A 323 1.35 -20.97 -5.65
CA ASN A 323 2.70 -21.47 -5.37
C ASN A 323 3.57 -21.67 -6.62
N ASP A 324 2.94 -21.75 -7.80
CA ASP A 324 3.62 -21.82 -9.11
C ASP A 324 3.89 -20.45 -9.76
N LEU A 325 3.44 -19.35 -9.16
CA LEU A 325 3.55 -17.95 -9.64
C LEU A 325 3.00 -17.72 -11.06
N LYS A 326 2.03 -18.53 -11.53
CA LYS A 326 1.47 -18.41 -12.89
C LYS A 326 0.31 -17.45 -13.06
N TRP A 327 -0.23 -16.91 -12.01
CA TRP A 327 -1.28 -15.87 -11.99
C TRP A 327 -2.65 -16.27 -12.58
N ASN A 328 -2.85 -17.52 -13.01
CA ASN A 328 -4.10 -18.00 -13.62
C ASN A 328 -5.30 -17.72 -12.72
N THR A 329 -5.23 -18.12 -11.46
CA THR A 329 -6.31 -17.96 -10.48
C THR A 329 -6.65 -16.48 -10.27
N HIS A 330 -5.62 -15.62 -10.14
CA HIS A 330 -5.84 -14.18 -9.95
C HIS A 330 -6.54 -13.56 -11.17
N VAL A 331 -6.08 -13.88 -12.38
CA VAL A 331 -6.64 -13.33 -13.62
C VAL A 331 -8.09 -13.79 -13.80
N GLN A 332 -8.46 -15.03 -13.48
CA GLN A 332 -9.84 -15.49 -13.54
C GLN A 332 -10.74 -14.77 -12.54
N ILE A 333 -10.28 -14.53 -11.31
CA ILE A 333 -11.00 -13.72 -10.32
C ILE A 333 -11.19 -12.28 -10.83
N LEU A 334 -10.13 -11.68 -11.38
CA LEU A 334 -10.19 -10.33 -11.94
C LEU A 334 -11.17 -10.27 -13.11
N LYS A 335 -11.13 -11.23 -14.03
CA LYS A 335 -12.05 -11.35 -15.17
C LYS A 335 -13.51 -11.37 -14.73
N SER A 336 -13.84 -12.18 -13.73
CA SER A 336 -15.19 -12.25 -13.17
C SER A 336 -15.66 -10.90 -12.62
N LYS A 337 -14.81 -10.21 -11.88
CA LYS A 337 -15.09 -8.85 -11.37
C LYS A 337 -15.28 -7.83 -12.50
N LEU A 338 -14.46 -7.89 -13.54
CA LEU A 338 -14.56 -6.97 -14.68
C LEU A 338 -15.85 -7.19 -15.48
N LEU A 339 -16.30 -8.44 -15.65
CA LEU A 339 -17.57 -8.74 -16.31
C LEU A 339 -18.77 -8.15 -15.56
N GLN A 340 -18.80 -8.28 -14.21
CA GLN A 340 -19.84 -7.66 -13.38
C GLN A 340 -19.86 -6.12 -13.55
N ARG A 341 -18.68 -5.49 -13.57
CA ARG A 341 -18.57 -4.03 -13.76
C ARG A 341 -18.91 -3.59 -15.18
N LEU A 342 -18.58 -4.40 -16.17
CA LEU A 342 -18.98 -4.16 -17.56
C LEU A 342 -20.50 -4.15 -17.70
N TYR A 343 -21.19 -5.07 -17.04
CA TYR A 343 -22.65 -5.08 -17.00
C TYR A 343 -23.22 -3.76 -16.45
N LEU A 344 -22.68 -3.28 -15.32
CA LEU A 344 -23.07 -2.00 -14.74
C LEU A 344 -22.81 -0.82 -15.70
N ILE A 345 -21.62 -0.77 -16.33
CA ILE A 345 -21.28 0.30 -17.28
C ILE A 345 -22.22 0.29 -18.48
N ARG A 346 -22.61 -0.88 -18.98
CA ARG A 346 -23.58 -1.01 -20.07
C ARG A 346 -24.96 -0.49 -19.68
N HIS A 347 -25.40 -0.74 -18.45
CA HIS A 347 -26.66 -0.20 -17.94
C HIS A 347 -26.60 1.33 -17.81
N LEU A 348 -25.50 1.88 -17.29
CA LEU A 348 -25.33 3.32 -17.12
C LEU A 348 -25.16 4.08 -18.45
N ARG A 349 -24.86 3.41 -19.57
CA ARG A 349 -24.66 4.03 -20.88
C ARG A 349 -25.87 4.82 -21.37
N SER A 350 -27.09 4.35 -21.09
CA SER A 350 -28.33 5.03 -21.47
C SER A 350 -28.72 6.17 -20.54
N LEU A 351 -28.13 6.23 -19.35
CA LEU A 351 -28.49 7.17 -18.29
C LEU A 351 -27.52 8.34 -18.15
N LEU A 352 -26.29 8.19 -18.63
CA LEU A 352 -25.22 9.15 -18.37
C LEU A 352 -24.56 9.67 -19.64
N PRO A 353 -24.14 10.95 -19.65
CA PRO A 353 -23.33 11.50 -20.73
C PRO A 353 -21.97 10.78 -20.80
N GLN A 354 -21.42 10.72 -22.02
CA GLN A 354 -20.20 9.96 -22.32
C GLN A 354 -19.01 10.30 -21.41
N HIS A 355 -18.83 11.56 -21.08
CA HIS A 355 -17.72 12.02 -20.23
C HIS A 355 -17.86 11.45 -18.80
N SER A 356 -19.06 11.46 -18.22
CA SER A 356 -19.34 10.88 -16.89
C SER A 356 -19.17 9.36 -16.90
N LEU A 357 -19.66 8.70 -17.95
CA LEU A 357 -19.49 7.25 -18.13
C LEU A 357 -18.01 6.85 -18.22
N LYS A 358 -17.19 7.66 -18.89
CA LYS A 358 -15.73 7.46 -18.94
C LYS A 358 -15.07 7.57 -17.55
N LEU A 359 -15.42 8.60 -16.75
CA LEU A 359 -14.91 8.75 -15.38
C LEU A 359 -15.30 7.56 -14.50
N ILE A 360 -16.55 7.14 -14.56
CA ILE A 360 -17.04 5.97 -13.82
C ILE A 360 -16.30 4.70 -14.27
N SER A 361 -16.11 4.53 -15.58
CA SER A 361 -15.37 3.37 -16.12
C SER A 361 -13.91 3.38 -15.67
N ASP A 362 -13.28 4.53 -15.59
CA ASP A 362 -11.89 4.63 -15.09
C ASP A 362 -11.81 4.30 -13.59
N GLY A 363 -12.75 4.78 -12.78
CA GLY A 363 -12.82 4.52 -11.36
C GLY A 363 -13.24 3.09 -10.98
N LEU A 364 -14.23 2.52 -11.65
CA LEU A 364 -14.78 1.21 -11.31
C LEU A 364 -14.10 0.04 -12.05
N PHE A 365 -13.75 0.22 -13.31
CA PHE A 365 -13.25 -0.86 -14.16
C PHE A 365 -11.73 -0.83 -14.29
N ASN A 366 -11.15 0.28 -14.78
CA ASN A 366 -9.71 0.39 -15.00
C ASN A 366 -8.90 0.37 -13.71
N SER A 367 -9.44 0.85 -12.60
CA SER A 367 -8.80 0.78 -11.28
C SER A 367 -8.52 -0.66 -10.85
N GLN A 368 -9.42 -1.61 -11.17
CA GLN A 368 -9.23 -3.03 -10.85
C GLN A 368 -8.09 -3.65 -11.66
N ILE A 369 -7.95 -3.26 -12.92
CA ILE A 369 -6.86 -3.72 -13.79
C ILE A 369 -5.52 -3.14 -13.32
N ARG A 370 -5.48 -1.84 -12.98
CA ARG A 370 -4.26 -1.15 -12.56
C ARG A 370 -3.70 -1.64 -11.23
N TYR A 371 -4.54 -2.23 -10.36
CA TYR A 371 -4.10 -2.69 -9.06
C TYR A 371 -3.13 -3.88 -9.19
N GLY A 372 -1.86 -3.66 -8.81
CA GLY A 372 -0.82 -4.68 -8.85
C GLY A 372 -0.44 -5.17 -10.27
N ILE A 373 -0.89 -4.49 -11.33
CA ILE A 373 -0.71 -4.94 -12.73
C ILE A 373 0.74 -5.27 -13.11
N PRO A 374 1.80 -4.58 -12.61
CA PRO A 374 3.18 -4.91 -12.95
C PRO A 374 3.64 -6.28 -12.44
N LEU A 375 2.89 -6.91 -11.53
CA LEU A 375 3.22 -8.20 -10.95
C LEU A 375 2.78 -9.36 -11.82
N PHE A 376 1.55 -9.31 -12.34
CA PHE A 376 0.89 -10.46 -12.97
C PHE A 376 0.77 -10.33 -14.49
N LEU A 377 1.05 -9.15 -15.08
CA LEU A 377 1.08 -8.96 -16.53
C LEU A 377 2.43 -8.41 -16.98
N ARG A 378 2.89 -8.93 -18.09
CA ARG A 378 4.15 -8.53 -18.74
C ARG A 378 3.86 -7.52 -19.84
N PRO A 379 4.61 -6.40 -19.93
CA PRO A 379 4.46 -5.46 -21.05
C PRO A 379 4.90 -6.10 -22.36
N ARG A 380 4.14 -5.88 -23.40
CA ARG A 380 4.56 -6.18 -24.78
C ARG A 380 5.21 -4.93 -25.34
N LEU A 381 6.53 -4.98 -25.56
CA LEU A 381 7.33 -3.82 -25.96
C LEU A 381 7.52 -3.78 -27.48
N ASN A 382 7.58 -4.96 -28.12
CA ASN A 382 7.76 -5.12 -29.56
C ASN A 382 6.65 -5.99 -30.16
N ALA A 383 6.43 -5.85 -31.46
CA ALA A 383 5.46 -6.68 -32.19
C ALA A 383 5.83 -8.18 -32.15
N SER A 384 7.12 -8.49 -32.07
CA SER A 384 7.67 -9.85 -31.97
C SER A 384 7.56 -10.50 -30.60
N ASP A 385 7.24 -9.71 -29.55
CA ASP A 385 7.10 -10.26 -28.20
C ASP A 385 5.92 -11.25 -28.14
N PRO A 386 6.06 -12.39 -27.47
CA PRO A 386 5.00 -13.39 -27.39
C PRO A 386 3.77 -12.81 -26.71
N THR A 387 2.59 -13.09 -27.26
CA THR A 387 1.32 -12.66 -26.68
C THR A 387 1.07 -13.44 -25.38
N ASN A 388 0.85 -12.74 -24.29
CA ASN A 388 0.41 -13.32 -23.04
C ASN A 388 -1.11 -13.60 -23.13
N SER A 389 -1.55 -14.86 -22.93
CA SER A 389 -2.96 -15.23 -22.95
C SER A 389 -3.81 -14.38 -21.99
N HIS A 390 -3.29 -14.11 -20.80
CA HIS A 390 -3.96 -13.27 -19.80
C HIS A 390 -4.17 -11.83 -20.29
N LEU A 391 -3.15 -11.26 -20.95
CA LEU A 391 -3.27 -9.93 -21.54
C LEU A 391 -4.38 -9.91 -22.62
N HIS A 392 -4.40 -10.95 -23.47
CA HIS A 392 -5.42 -11.04 -24.52
C HIS A 392 -6.85 -11.15 -23.95
N GLU A 393 -7.06 -12.08 -23.01
CA GLU A 393 -8.37 -12.27 -22.37
C GLU A 393 -8.91 -10.99 -21.74
N LEU A 394 -8.08 -10.29 -20.96
CA LEU A 394 -8.48 -9.04 -20.32
C LEU A 394 -8.69 -7.92 -21.34
N GLN A 395 -7.87 -7.87 -22.42
CA GLN A 395 -8.01 -6.85 -23.47
C GLN A 395 -9.34 -7.00 -24.23
N VAL A 396 -9.84 -8.23 -24.42
CA VAL A 396 -11.16 -8.47 -25.03
C VAL A 396 -12.26 -7.82 -24.19
N ILE A 397 -12.27 -8.06 -22.87
CA ILE A 397 -13.27 -7.47 -21.97
C ILE A 397 -13.11 -5.95 -21.91
N HIS A 398 -11.88 -5.46 -21.88
CA HIS A 398 -11.59 -4.02 -21.90
C HIS A 398 -12.09 -3.36 -23.19
N ASN A 399 -11.97 -4.01 -24.34
CA ASN A 399 -12.48 -3.51 -25.61
C ASN A 399 -14.02 -3.34 -25.57
N GLU A 400 -14.74 -4.26 -24.91
CA GLU A 400 -16.19 -4.14 -24.72
C GLU A 400 -16.55 -2.95 -23.82
N MET A 401 -15.75 -2.67 -22.79
CA MET A 401 -15.91 -1.45 -21.98
C MET A 401 -15.67 -0.19 -22.80
N VAL A 402 -14.62 -0.15 -23.61
CA VAL A 402 -14.32 0.99 -24.51
C VAL A 402 -15.46 1.24 -25.50
N ARG A 403 -16.03 0.18 -26.12
CA ARG A 403 -17.20 0.30 -26.98
C ARG A 403 -18.40 0.89 -26.24
N SER A 404 -18.65 0.44 -25.01
CA SER A 404 -19.74 0.96 -24.18
C SER A 404 -19.58 2.46 -23.90
N VAL A 405 -18.38 2.90 -23.55
CA VAL A 405 -18.07 4.32 -23.32
C VAL A 405 -18.17 5.14 -24.59
N ALA A 406 -17.73 4.60 -25.73
CA ALA A 406 -17.74 5.30 -27.02
C ALA A 406 -19.11 5.33 -27.70
N GLY A 407 -20.12 4.66 -27.14
CA GLY A 407 -21.44 4.61 -27.77
C GLY A 407 -21.54 3.65 -28.97
N VAL A 408 -20.55 2.79 -29.20
CA VAL A 408 -20.44 1.86 -30.33
C VAL A 408 -21.05 0.51 -29.98
N ASN A 409 -21.78 -0.12 -30.93
CA ASN A 409 -22.35 -1.45 -30.70
C ASN A 409 -21.31 -2.55 -30.88
N ARG A 410 -21.58 -3.72 -30.25
CA ARG A 410 -20.66 -4.87 -30.30
C ARG A 410 -20.40 -5.38 -31.74
N ARG A 411 -21.42 -5.29 -32.59
CA ARG A 411 -21.38 -5.78 -33.99
C ARG A 411 -20.73 -4.80 -34.96
N ASP A 412 -20.54 -3.55 -34.57
CA ASP A 412 -19.97 -2.53 -35.44
C ASP A 412 -18.51 -2.83 -35.74
N LYS A 413 -18.14 -2.82 -37.02
CA LYS A 413 -16.74 -2.98 -37.45
C LYS A 413 -15.97 -1.68 -37.18
N VAL A 414 -15.23 -1.60 -36.09
CA VAL A 414 -14.44 -0.42 -35.71
C VAL A 414 -12.99 -0.78 -35.41
N ASN A 415 -12.09 0.12 -35.78
CA ASN A 415 -10.70 0.01 -35.38
C ASN A 415 -10.56 0.42 -33.91
N MET A 416 -10.29 -0.57 -33.05
CA MET A 416 -10.18 -0.35 -31.59
C MET A 416 -9.02 0.56 -31.20
N GLY A 417 -7.92 0.56 -31.96
CA GLY A 417 -6.80 1.47 -31.73
C GLY A 417 -7.21 2.93 -31.96
N LYS A 418 -7.88 3.21 -33.08
CA LYS A 418 -8.42 4.54 -33.39
C LYS A 418 -9.46 4.97 -32.35
N LEU A 419 -10.37 4.07 -31.97
CA LEU A 419 -11.42 4.35 -30.98
C LEU A 419 -10.82 4.74 -29.61
N ARG A 420 -9.83 3.97 -29.12
CA ARG A 420 -9.13 4.30 -27.87
C ARG A 420 -8.41 5.64 -27.94
N LYS A 421 -7.73 5.94 -29.06
CA LYS A 421 -7.05 7.24 -29.27
C LYS A 421 -8.03 8.41 -29.20
N THR A 422 -9.16 8.33 -29.94
CA THR A 422 -10.20 9.36 -29.95
C THR A 422 -10.74 9.65 -28.55
N HIS A 423 -11.01 8.61 -27.76
CA HIS A 423 -11.56 8.77 -26.41
C HIS A 423 -10.48 8.89 -25.31
N LYS A 424 -9.19 8.92 -25.67
CA LYS A 424 -8.04 8.99 -24.73
C LYS A 424 -8.13 7.89 -23.64
N ILE A 425 -8.44 6.64 -24.05
CA ILE A 425 -8.49 5.46 -23.19
C ILE A 425 -7.29 4.57 -23.50
N MET A 426 -6.46 4.28 -22.51
CA MET A 426 -5.28 3.41 -22.67
C MET A 426 -5.70 1.96 -22.93
N SER A 427 -4.94 1.23 -23.75
CA SER A 427 -5.00 -0.25 -23.80
C SER A 427 -4.47 -0.85 -22.48
N ILE A 428 -4.74 -2.12 -22.23
CA ILE A 428 -4.17 -2.80 -21.05
C ILE A 428 -2.64 -2.81 -21.14
N ASN A 429 -2.06 -3.05 -22.33
CA ASN A 429 -0.61 -3.01 -22.52
C ASN A 429 -0.02 -1.63 -22.17
N GLN A 430 -0.68 -0.55 -22.57
CA GLN A 430 -0.29 0.80 -22.20
C GLN A 430 -0.39 1.04 -20.68
N MET A 431 -1.40 0.49 -20.01
CA MET A 431 -1.53 0.56 -18.54
C MET A 431 -0.40 -0.22 -17.84
N ILE A 432 -0.01 -1.40 -18.34
CA ILE A 432 1.12 -2.18 -17.81
C ILE A 432 2.41 -1.37 -17.94
N CYS A 433 2.69 -0.84 -19.13
CA CYS A 433 3.88 -0.01 -19.37
C CYS A 433 3.91 1.21 -18.45
N GLN A 434 2.77 1.91 -18.30
CA GLN A 434 2.68 3.08 -17.43
C GLN A 434 2.96 2.72 -15.96
N ALA A 435 2.31 1.69 -15.44
CA ALA A 435 2.47 1.27 -14.06
C ALA A 435 3.89 0.78 -13.78
N THR A 436 4.44 -0.05 -14.68
CA THR A 436 5.81 -0.56 -14.56
C THR A 436 6.84 0.57 -14.59
N ALA A 437 6.73 1.52 -15.52
CA ALA A 437 7.66 2.64 -15.62
C ALA A 437 7.58 3.58 -14.41
N ILE A 438 6.38 3.84 -13.87
CA ILE A 438 6.19 4.67 -12.67
C ILE A 438 6.81 4.00 -11.44
N GLU A 439 6.61 2.70 -11.22
CA GLU A 439 7.22 2.01 -10.07
C GLU A 439 8.75 1.93 -10.23
N THR A 440 9.26 1.67 -11.44
CA THR A 440 10.70 1.70 -11.73
C THR A 440 11.31 3.07 -11.44
N HIS A 441 10.68 4.15 -11.90
CA HIS A 441 11.12 5.53 -11.63
C HIS A 441 11.20 5.82 -10.13
N LYS A 442 10.17 5.44 -9.35
CA LYS A 442 10.16 5.63 -7.89
C LYS A 442 11.29 4.88 -7.21
N ILE A 443 11.59 3.65 -7.64
CA ILE A 443 12.64 2.82 -7.05
C ILE A 443 14.03 3.41 -7.35
N ILE A 444 14.25 3.88 -8.58
CA ILE A 444 15.57 4.38 -9.02
C ILE A 444 15.88 5.76 -8.44
N HIS A 445 14.92 6.69 -8.53
CA HIS A 445 15.19 8.11 -8.24
C HIS A 445 14.86 8.53 -6.80
N HIS A 446 14.21 7.70 -6.00
CA HIS A 446 13.70 8.18 -4.72
C HIS A 446 14.09 7.34 -3.51
N ASP A 447 15.03 6.46 -3.54
CA ASP A 447 15.48 5.62 -2.41
C ASP A 447 14.34 5.17 -1.45
N SER A 448 13.09 5.15 -1.98
CA SER A 448 11.90 4.88 -1.18
C SER A 448 11.89 3.48 -0.58
N VAL A 449 12.56 2.54 -1.23
CA VAL A 449 12.71 1.16 -0.78
C VAL A 449 14.11 0.68 -1.14
N PRO A 450 15.11 0.83 -0.26
CA PRO A 450 16.49 0.46 -0.54
C PRO A 450 16.65 -0.99 -1.01
N SER A 451 15.89 -1.93 -0.43
CA SER A 451 15.87 -3.34 -0.85
C SER A 451 15.39 -3.55 -2.28
N LEU A 452 14.54 -2.67 -2.81
CA LEU A 452 14.12 -2.73 -4.21
C LEU A 452 15.12 -2.07 -5.16
N LYS A 453 15.92 -1.12 -4.68
CA LYS A 453 16.98 -0.52 -5.51
C LYS A 453 18.03 -1.56 -5.91
N SER A 454 18.35 -2.50 -5.01
CA SER A 454 19.30 -3.57 -5.26
C SER A 454 18.90 -4.55 -6.38
N ILE A 455 17.59 -4.64 -6.73
CA ILE A 455 17.17 -5.48 -7.87
C ILE A 455 17.54 -4.89 -9.23
N PHE A 456 17.95 -3.61 -9.26
CA PHE A 456 18.41 -2.92 -10.46
C PHE A 456 19.91 -2.65 -10.39
N THR A 457 20.61 -3.01 -11.45
CA THR A 457 22.05 -2.70 -11.64
C THR A 457 22.19 -1.80 -12.86
N GLU A 458 22.88 -0.68 -12.71
CA GLU A 458 23.19 0.19 -13.85
C GLU A 458 24.26 -0.45 -14.76
N ARG A 459 24.11 -0.27 -16.07
CA ARG A 459 25.17 -0.65 -17.03
C ARG A 459 26.34 0.30 -16.85
N GLY A 460 27.54 -0.23 -16.68
CA GLY A 460 28.77 0.58 -16.58
C GLY A 460 29.21 0.89 -15.13
N SER A 461 28.76 0.11 -14.15
CA SER A 461 29.34 0.13 -12.79
C SER A 461 30.79 -0.39 -12.72
N SER A 462 31.37 -0.86 -13.86
CA SER A 462 32.78 -1.19 -14.01
C SER A 462 33.63 0.06 -14.25
N SER A 463 34.94 -0.01 -13.94
CA SER A 463 35.93 1.09 -14.05
C SER A 463 36.07 1.71 -15.45
N ILE A 464 35.53 1.10 -16.48
CA ILE A 464 35.60 1.57 -17.86
C ILE A 464 34.37 2.44 -18.18
N THR A 465 34.60 3.68 -18.57
CA THR A 465 33.55 4.62 -18.97
C THR A 465 33.00 4.21 -20.35
N THR A 466 31.86 3.57 -20.39
CA THR A 466 31.18 3.20 -21.64
C THR A 466 30.04 4.18 -21.96
N ARG A 467 29.65 4.23 -23.25
CA ARG A 467 28.48 5.03 -23.71
C ARG A 467 27.19 4.69 -22.95
N ALA A 468 27.09 3.46 -22.42
CA ALA A 468 25.97 3.00 -21.61
C ALA A 468 25.86 3.71 -20.24
N ARG A 469 26.97 4.16 -19.64
CA ARG A 469 27.00 4.89 -18.36
C ARG A 469 26.42 6.30 -18.49
N THR A 470 26.72 6.98 -19.60
CA THR A 470 26.18 8.31 -19.89
C THR A 470 24.67 8.29 -20.20
N MET A 471 24.14 7.13 -20.58
CA MET A 471 22.72 6.95 -20.92
C MET A 471 21.84 6.48 -19.75
N SER A 472 22.36 6.26 -18.54
CA SER A 472 21.62 5.76 -17.38
C SER A 472 20.80 4.49 -17.72
N LEU A 473 21.43 3.50 -18.36
CA LEU A 473 20.77 2.25 -18.76
C LEU A 473 20.86 1.21 -17.66
N LEU A 474 19.80 0.42 -17.51
CA LEU A 474 19.74 -0.68 -16.56
C LEU A 474 20.21 -2.00 -17.19
N LYS A 475 20.91 -2.81 -16.40
CA LYS A 475 21.23 -4.19 -16.76
C LYS A 475 19.96 -5.05 -16.64
N THR A 476 19.56 -5.72 -17.72
CA THR A 476 18.44 -6.67 -17.65
C THR A 476 18.90 -7.93 -16.93
N PRO A 477 18.27 -8.35 -15.83
CA PRO A 477 18.65 -9.55 -15.12
C PRO A 477 18.49 -10.80 -16.02
N LEU A 478 19.50 -11.69 -16.00
CA LEU A 478 19.41 -13.00 -16.65
C LEU A 478 18.63 -13.95 -15.75
N ARG A 479 17.61 -14.59 -16.28
CA ARG A 479 16.73 -15.51 -15.55
C ARG A 479 16.70 -16.87 -16.24
N ARG A 480 16.80 -17.95 -15.43
CA ARG A 480 16.84 -19.33 -15.93
C ARG A 480 15.49 -19.85 -16.42
N THR A 481 14.41 -19.32 -15.89
CA THR A 481 13.04 -19.75 -16.22
C THR A 481 12.12 -18.56 -16.39
N ARG A 482 11.02 -18.73 -17.14
CA ARG A 482 9.97 -17.69 -17.28
C ARG A 482 9.32 -17.31 -15.95
N VAL A 483 9.21 -18.24 -15.01
CA VAL A 483 8.64 -17.97 -13.68
C VAL A 483 9.54 -17.03 -12.89
N ALA A 484 10.87 -17.17 -13.03
CA ALA A 484 11.84 -16.27 -12.40
C ALA A 484 11.93 -14.89 -13.09
N GLU A 485 11.39 -14.73 -14.31
CA GLU A 485 11.25 -13.42 -14.95
C GLU A 485 10.17 -12.60 -14.24
N GLY A 486 10.59 -11.76 -13.33
CA GLY A 486 9.72 -10.90 -12.56
C GLY A 486 9.75 -9.44 -13.00
N PHE A 487 9.28 -8.59 -12.10
CA PHE A 487 9.20 -7.14 -12.30
C PHE A 487 10.53 -6.54 -12.80
N ALA A 488 11.67 -6.86 -12.17
CA ALA A 488 12.98 -6.30 -12.51
C ALA A 488 13.37 -6.51 -13.98
N THR A 489 13.08 -7.71 -14.54
CA THR A 489 13.40 -8.04 -15.95
C THR A 489 12.60 -7.16 -16.93
N HIS A 490 11.29 -7.02 -16.69
CA HIS A 490 10.42 -6.25 -17.58
C HIS A 490 10.60 -4.74 -17.38
N ALA A 491 10.81 -4.31 -16.15
CA ALA A 491 11.10 -2.93 -15.78
C ALA A 491 12.39 -2.42 -16.44
N SER A 492 13.48 -3.20 -16.38
CA SER A 492 14.75 -2.82 -17.02
C SER A 492 14.63 -2.71 -18.54
N LYS A 493 13.92 -3.65 -19.19
CA LYS A 493 13.69 -3.58 -20.64
C LYS A 493 12.89 -2.34 -21.03
N LEU A 494 11.78 -2.08 -20.33
CA LEU A 494 10.93 -0.91 -20.59
C LEU A 494 11.67 0.39 -20.31
N PHE A 495 12.37 0.50 -19.16
CA PHE A 495 13.10 1.69 -18.78
C PHE A 495 14.17 2.08 -19.81
N ASN A 496 14.87 1.09 -20.37
CA ASN A 496 15.87 1.32 -21.40
C ASN A 496 15.31 1.79 -22.75
N LEU A 497 14.01 1.57 -23.01
CA LEU A 497 13.31 2.09 -24.19
C LEU A 497 12.85 3.55 -24.01
N LEU A 498 12.77 4.04 -22.80
CA LEU A 498 12.36 5.43 -22.55
C LEU A 498 13.41 6.40 -23.07
N PRO A 499 13.00 7.58 -23.61
CA PRO A 499 13.91 8.67 -23.95
C PRO A 499 14.77 9.11 -22.76
N THR A 500 15.95 9.66 -23.02
CA THR A 500 16.91 10.06 -21.99
C THR A 500 16.34 11.12 -21.03
N ASP A 501 15.58 12.08 -21.56
CA ASP A 501 14.91 13.12 -20.77
C ASP A 501 13.87 12.56 -19.78
N LEU A 502 13.18 11.47 -20.15
CA LEU A 502 12.30 10.72 -19.24
C LEU A 502 13.08 9.95 -18.20
N ARG A 503 14.16 9.25 -18.59
CA ARG A 503 14.96 8.45 -17.64
C ARG A 503 15.64 9.30 -16.58
N GLN A 504 16.04 10.52 -16.91
CA GLN A 504 16.73 11.47 -16.03
C GLN A 504 15.78 12.40 -15.25
N CYS A 505 14.47 12.35 -15.53
CA CYS A 505 13.49 13.16 -14.86
C CYS A 505 13.42 12.80 -13.37
N GLN A 506 13.71 13.74 -12.47
CA GLN A 506 13.71 13.51 -11.02
C GLN A 506 12.29 13.59 -10.42
N GLU A 507 11.47 14.51 -10.92
CA GLU A 507 10.16 14.77 -10.36
C GLU A 507 9.11 13.80 -10.89
N THR A 508 8.46 13.06 -9.98
CA THR A 508 7.48 12.02 -10.33
C THR A 508 6.22 12.57 -11.03
N SER A 509 5.78 13.78 -10.72
CA SER A 509 4.60 14.39 -11.36
C SER A 509 4.89 14.70 -12.83
N THR A 510 6.00 15.34 -13.10
CA THR A 510 6.50 15.66 -14.44
C THR A 510 6.76 14.38 -15.24
N PHE A 511 7.41 13.38 -14.63
CA PHE A 511 7.63 12.08 -15.24
C PHE A 511 6.32 11.43 -15.67
N LYS A 512 5.32 11.35 -14.78
CA LYS A 512 4.00 10.76 -15.11
C LYS A 512 3.32 11.45 -16.29
N HIS A 513 3.39 12.77 -16.35
CA HIS A 513 2.77 13.54 -17.43
C HIS A 513 3.44 13.24 -18.77
N LYS A 514 4.75 13.39 -18.86
CA LYS A 514 5.55 13.11 -20.07
C LYS A 514 5.44 11.63 -20.49
N LEU A 515 5.51 10.71 -19.53
CA LEU A 515 5.38 9.27 -19.78
C LEU A 515 4.04 8.93 -20.43
N ARG A 516 2.94 9.54 -19.98
CA ARG A 516 1.61 9.29 -20.55
C ARG A 516 1.57 9.65 -22.04
N THR A 517 2.11 10.78 -22.41
CA THR A 517 2.20 11.23 -23.82
C THR A 517 3.03 10.24 -24.63
N TRP A 518 4.23 9.93 -24.16
CA TRP A 518 5.12 8.98 -24.84
C TRP A 518 4.50 7.60 -25.05
N ILE A 519 3.77 7.07 -24.03
CA ILE A 519 3.08 5.77 -24.14
C ILE A 519 2.00 5.78 -25.23
N PHE A 520 1.20 6.84 -25.31
CA PHE A 520 0.16 6.94 -26.35
C PHE A 520 0.73 7.00 -27.78
N GLU A 521 1.94 7.50 -27.94
CA GLU A 521 2.61 7.64 -29.23
C GLU A 521 3.37 6.36 -29.62
N ASN A 522 4.03 5.70 -28.66
CA ASN A 522 5.03 4.67 -28.92
C ASN A 522 4.58 3.23 -28.56
N ILE A 523 3.58 3.05 -27.69
CA ILE A 523 3.11 1.73 -27.24
C ILE A 523 1.73 1.44 -27.84
N GLN A 524 1.61 0.30 -28.53
CA GLN A 524 0.35 -0.18 -29.12
C GLN A 524 -0.52 -1.03 -28.15
#